data_f6de3f8f401a76102b8409279ed8a12d
#
_entry.id   f6de3f8f401a76102b8409279ed8a12d
#
_cell.length_a   1.000
_cell.length_b   1.000
_cell.length_c   1.000
_cell.angle_alpha   90.00
_cell.angle_beta   90.00
_cell.angle_gamma   90.00
#
_symmetry.space_group_name_H-M   'P 1'
#
loop_
_entity.id
_entity.type
_entity.pdbx_description
1 polymer ?
#
loop_
_entity_poly.entity_id
_entity_poly.type
_entity_poly.pdbx_seq_one_letter_code
_entity_poly.pdbx_strand_id
1 'polypeptide(L)'
;MVDGNRSEKRSSAISVIVKMGNLLGRFRVSTRSAPAICISMLLLVVQAIPQQSTENPDRRRTEEATNRRLVSALSAYKGQKYSAAQRELESLVKSAPDSFEVNELLGLVYVAQDKKQQANHFLAKAVQLRPNVAEARTALAANLLAIHRENEAEIQFKKLVQMKPQGYDANHNLGEFYIQTGQIASAVPFLKHAQEIDPTAYNNGYDLVLALEQVGRLDEAREQLQRLISLRDSAELHNLLGEVEEKSKDYLASAAQYEQAARMDPNEQNMLNWGAELLLHQTFAPAIEVFKAGTQRFPKSAQLHNGLGIAFYGAGQMDEAVQAFLRASDLIPSDPLPLTFLGQACEGASPELAAQTRSRIQSFITHDDRSAELNYYLAVCLWKGNQIESKSGLTNEIETHLRRALVLNPNYADAYFQLGNLETEQHKYDEAIECYKRALKIGADSANIHYRLGQALARAGNSARAREEFAIFERLRKTESDATNKEQNQIQQFVYTMRKSDANQP
;
A
#
# COMPACT_ATOMS: atom_id res chain seq x y z
N MET A 1 40.39 5.07 0.17
CA MET A 1 39.54 6.23 -0.18
C MET A 1 38.21 5.80 -0.86
N VAL A 2 37.82 4.57 -0.71
CA VAL A 2 36.62 3.99 -1.38
C VAL A 2 35.39 3.90 -0.46
N ASP A 3 35.57 4.02 0.86
CA ASP A 3 34.51 3.67 1.82
C ASP A 3 33.53 4.82 2.16
N GLY A 4 33.91 6.10 2.00
CA GLY A 4 33.00 7.22 2.27
C GLY A 4 31.82 7.35 1.30
N ASN A 5 32.02 6.94 0.06
CA ASN A 5 30.99 7.01 -0.99
C ASN A 5 29.95 5.86 -0.89
N ARG A 6 30.26 4.81 -0.13
CA ARG A 6 29.37 3.67 0.08
C ARG A 6 28.25 3.96 1.09
N SER A 7 28.48 4.81 2.11
CA SER A 7 27.45 5.10 3.12
C SER A 7 26.34 6.02 2.59
N GLU A 8 26.69 7.04 1.79
CA GLU A 8 25.71 7.94 1.17
C GLU A 8 24.85 7.20 0.10
N LYS A 9 25.49 6.35 -0.71
CA LYS A 9 24.75 5.53 -1.69
C LYS A 9 23.87 4.47 -1.02
N ARG A 10 24.25 3.96 0.16
CA ARG A 10 23.40 3.08 0.98
C ARG A 10 22.17 3.83 1.51
N SER A 11 22.30 5.08 1.94
CA SER A 11 21.18 5.93 2.36
C SER A 11 20.21 6.23 1.21
N SER A 12 20.71 6.40 -0.01
CA SER A 12 19.86 6.55 -1.22
C SER A 12 19.11 5.27 -1.57
N ALA A 13 19.75 4.10 -1.44
CA ALA A 13 19.08 2.80 -1.64
C ALA A 13 17.98 2.57 -0.58
N ILE A 14 18.22 2.96 0.67
CA ILE A 14 17.23 2.92 1.76
C ILE A 14 16.03 3.82 1.45
N SER A 15 16.23 5.01 0.88
CA SER A 15 15.16 5.89 0.43
C SER A 15 14.28 5.25 -0.65
N VAL A 16 14.85 4.41 -1.50
CA VAL A 16 14.10 3.64 -2.52
C VAL A 16 13.36 2.46 -1.88
N ILE A 17 13.93 1.81 -0.88
CA ILE A 17 13.29 0.75 -0.08
C ILE A 17 12.04 1.32 0.63
N VAL A 18 12.13 2.51 1.22
CA VAL A 18 10.99 3.23 1.82
C VAL A 18 9.92 3.55 0.77
N LYS A 19 10.32 3.91 -0.46
CA LYS A 19 9.38 4.08 -1.58
C LYS A 19 8.74 2.77 -2.03
N MET A 20 9.45 1.65 -2.00
CA MET A 20 8.88 0.31 -2.29
C MET A 20 7.90 -0.12 -1.20
N GLY A 21 8.20 0.06 0.08
CA GLY A 21 7.27 -0.19 1.18
C GLY A 21 5.99 0.63 1.05
N ASN A 22 6.09 1.92 0.71
CA ASN A 22 4.94 2.79 0.45
C ASN A 22 4.18 2.46 -0.85
N LEU A 23 4.79 1.80 -1.84
CA LEU A 23 4.13 1.30 -3.05
C LEU A 23 3.42 -0.03 -2.81
N LEU A 24 3.93 -0.87 -1.92
CA LEU A 24 3.31 -2.15 -1.53
C LEU A 24 2.12 -1.94 -0.58
N GLY A 25 2.10 -0.86 0.22
CA GLY A 25 1.04 -0.48 1.15
C GLY A 25 -0.19 0.21 0.53
N ARG A 26 -0.25 0.43 -0.79
CA ARG A 26 -1.41 1.00 -1.47
C ARG A 26 -2.44 -0.07 -1.84
N PHE A 27 -3.27 -0.43 -0.86
CA PHE A 27 -4.71 -0.63 -0.94
C PHE A 27 -5.28 -1.58 -1.98
N ARG A 28 -5.66 -2.71 -1.50
CA ARG A 28 -6.99 -3.22 -1.84
C ARG A 28 -7.95 -2.87 -0.69
N VAL A 29 -8.66 -1.74 -0.79
CA VAL A 29 -10.02 -1.69 -0.29
C VAL A 29 -10.74 -2.78 -1.08
N SER A 30 -10.92 -3.92 -0.43
CA SER A 30 -11.79 -4.95 -0.97
C SER A 30 -13.14 -4.28 -1.15
N THR A 31 -13.53 -4.05 -2.41
CA THR A 31 -14.92 -3.86 -2.76
C THR A 31 -15.60 -5.19 -2.52
N ARG A 32 -15.68 -5.59 -1.23
CA ARG A 32 -16.51 -6.71 -0.82
C ARG A 32 -17.94 -6.27 -1.06
N SER A 33 -18.62 -7.08 -1.82
CA SER A 33 -20.02 -7.08 -2.17
C SER A 33 -20.91 -6.33 -1.19
N ALA A 34 -21.84 -5.55 -1.74
CA ALA A 34 -22.96 -4.97 -1.03
C ALA A 34 -23.47 -5.91 0.07
N PRO A 35 -23.83 -5.37 1.27
CA PRO A 35 -24.22 -6.20 2.40
C PRO A 35 -25.28 -7.19 1.94
N ALA A 36 -25.01 -8.47 2.17
CA ALA A 36 -26.01 -9.51 2.00
C ALA A 36 -27.10 -9.19 3.02
N ILE A 37 -28.13 -8.46 2.58
CA ILE A 37 -29.32 -8.18 3.39
C ILE A 37 -29.86 -9.54 3.82
N CYS A 38 -29.67 -9.89 5.09
CA CYS A 38 -30.17 -11.12 5.66
C CYS A 38 -31.69 -11.17 5.54
N ILE A 39 -32.17 -11.97 4.60
CA ILE A 39 -33.60 -12.18 4.26
C ILE A 39 -34.29 -13.04 5.32
N SER A 40 -33.83 -13.02 6.58
CA SER A 40 -34.22 -14.03 7.56
C SER A 40 -35.55 -13.80 8.29
N MET A 41 -36.29 -12.71 8.13
CA MET A 41 -37.47 -12.44 9.00
C MET A 41 -38.76 -11.93 8.36
N LEU A 42 -39.06 -12.24 7.12
CA LEU A 42 -40.40 -11.96 6.58
C LEU A 42 -41.44 -13.06 6.94
N LEU A 43 -41.07 -14.02 7.80
CA LEU A 43 -41.91 -15.20 8.10
C LEU A 43 -42.88 -15.01 9.28
N LEU A 44 -42.85 -13.92 10.02
CA LEU A 44 -43.64 -13.74 11.25
C LEU A 44 -44.96 -12.99 11.07
N VAL A 45 -45.24 -12.40 9.91
CA VAL A 45 -46.44 -11.52 9.75
C VAL A 45 -47.68 -12.26 9.24
N VAL A 46 -47.56 -13.52 8.80
CA VAL A 46 -48.74 -14.28 8.25
C VAL A 46 -49.58 -14.97 9.33
N GLN A 47 -49.19 -14.93 10.61
CA GLN A 47 -49.92 -15.65 11.68
C GLN A 47 -50.74 -14.78 12.64
N ALA A 48 -50.94 -13.52 12.39
CA ALA A 48 -51.91 -12.74 13.16
C ALA A 48 -53.34 -12.95 12.58
N ILE A 49 -54.01 -13.99 13.02
CA ILE A 49 -55.46 -14.12 12.85
C ILE A 49 -56.11 -13.05 13.75
N PRO A 50 -56.85 -12.07 13.21
CA PRO A 50 -57.56 -11.12 14.05
C PRO A 50 -58.70 -11.83 14.76
N GLN A 51 -58.76 -11.63 16.09
CA GLN A 51 -59.95 -11.94 16.87
C GLN A 51 -61.15 -11.14 16.33
N GLN A 52 -62.29 -11.79 16.39
CA GLN A 52 -63.60 -11.34 15.91
C GLN A 52 -63.87 -9.87 16.20
N SER A 53 -63.86 -9.01 15.21
CA SER A 53 -64.51 -7.72 15.17
C SER A 53 -65.53 -7.76 14.01
N THR A 54 -66.67 -7.07 14.21
CA THR A 54 -67.82 -6.98 13.28
C THR A 54 -67.45 -6.13 12.05
N GLU A 55 -66.60 -6.69 11.17
CA GLU A 55 -66.18 -6.01 9.95
C GLU A 55 -66.95 -6.49 8.71
N ASN A 56 -67.15 -5.55 7.78
CA ASN A 56 -67.83 -5.75 6.51
C ASN A 56 -67.23 -6.92 5.72
N PRO A 57 -68.05 -7.95 5.32
CA PRO A 57 -67.59 -9.15 4.60
C PRO A 57 -66.81 -8.86 3.31
N ASP A 58 -67.12 -7.77 2.62
CA ASP A 58 -66.44 -7.42 1.37
C ASP A 58 -65.02 -6.86 1.62
N ARG A 59 -64.83 -6.17 2.69
CA ARG A 59 -63.50 -5.70 3.12
C ARG A 59 -62.60 -6.89 3.48
N ARG A 60 -63.11 -7.86 4.21
CA ARG A 60 -62.43 -9.08 4.57
C ARG A 60 -62.00 -9.91 3.34
N ARG A 61 -62.88 -10.07 2.34
CA ARG A 61 -62.56 -10.74 1.09
C ARG A 61 -61.46 -10.01 0.29
N THR A 62 -61.48 -8.70 0.28
CA THR A 62 -60.45 -7.89 -0.40
C THR A 62 -59.09 -7.99 0.30
N GLU A 63 -59.05 -7.99 1.63
CA GLU A 63 -57.83 -8.20 2.42
C GLU A 63 -57.24 -9.59 2.23
N GLU A 64 -58.09 -10.65 2.24
CA GLU A 64 -57.65 -12.03 1.97
C GLU A 64 -57.10 -12.19 0.54
N ALA A 65 -57.69 -11.54 -0.45
CA ALA A 65 -57.20 -11.54 -1.83
C ALA A 65 -55.85 -10.81 -1.95
N THR A 66 -55.69 -9.67 -1.27
CA THR A 66 -54.43 -8.92 -1.22
C THR A 66 -53.33 -9.73 -0.57
N ASN A 67 -53.62 -10.40 0.57
CA ASN A 67 -52.65 -11.24 1.28
C ASN A 67 -52.21 -12.44 0.43
N ARG A 68 -53.12 -13.13 -0.30
CA ARG A 68 -52.74 -14.22 -1.19
C ARG A 68 -51.81 -13.78 -2.31
N ARG A 69 -52.06 -12.62 -2.89
CA ARG A 69 -51.21 -12.02 -3.95
C ARG A 69 -49.87 -11.59 -3.40
N LEU A 70 -49.81 -11.02 -2.20
CA LEU A 70 -48.54 -10.65 -1.53
C LEU A 70 -47.69 -11.89 -1.24
N VAL A 71 -48.29 -13.00 -0.80
CA VAL A 71 -47.58 -14.28 -0.60
C VAL A 71 -47.05 -14.84 -1.93
N SER A 72 -47.82 -14.71 -3.01
CA SER A 72 -47.37 -15.08 -4.36
C SER A 72 -46.16 -14.26 -4.81
N ALA A 73 -46.21 -12.94 -4.64
CA ALA A 73 -45.11 -12.02 -4.98
C ALA A 73 -43.86 -12.30 -4.13
N LEU A 74 -44.01 -12.58 -2.84
CA LEU A 74 -42.92 -12.98 -1.96
C LEU A 74 -42.27 -14.29 -2.39
N SER A 75 -43.08 -15.28 -2.79
CA SER A 75 -42.58 -16.55 -3.34
C SER A 75 -41.80 -16.33 -4.63
N ALA A 76 -42.30 -15.46 -5.52
CA ALA A 76 -41.59 -15.08 -6.75
C ALA A 76 -40.28 -14.36 -6.47
N TYR A 77 -40.24 -13.45 -5.49
CA TYR A 77 -39.01 -12.77 -5.04
C TYR A 77 -37.98 -13.77 -4.51
N LYS A 78 -38.38 -14.67 -3.60
CA LYS A 78 -37.51 -15.73 -3.08
C LYS A 78 -37.00 -16.67 -4.18
N GLY A 79 -37.81 -16.93 -5.18
CA GLY A 79 -37.44 -17.70 -6.36
C GLY A 79 -36.65 -16.89 -7.42
N GLN A 80 -36.20 -15.67 -7.10
CA GLN A 80 -35.47 -14.75 -7.98
C GLN A 80 -36.20 -14.36 -9.27
N LYS A 81 -37.53 -14.58 -9.30
CA LYS A 81 -38.43 -14.21 -10.42
C LYS A 81 -38.86 -12.73 -10.25
N TYR A 82 -37.90 -11.82 -10.19
CA TYR A 82 -38.10 -10.40 -9.82
C TYR A 82 -39.14 -9.69 -10.74
N SER A 83 -39.12 -9.96 -12.05
CA SER A 83 -40.06 -9.34 -12.97
C SER A 83 -41.53 -9.81 -12.75
N ALA A 84 -41.72 -11.03 -12.26
CA ALA A 84 -43.05 -11.55 -11.90
C ALA A 84 -43.51 -10.90 -10.58
N ALA A 85 -42.63 -10.86 -9.57
CA ALA A 85 -42.90 -10.18 -8.30
C ALA A 85 -43.23 -8.70 -8.52
N GLN A 86 -42.45 -8.00 -9.36
CA GLN A 86 -42.68 -6.59 -9.70
C GLN A 86 -44.10 -6.36 -10.26
N ARG A 87 -44.52 -7.08 -11.30
CA ARG A 87 -45.84 -6.91 -11.91
C ARG A 87 -46.96 -7.10 -10.91
N GLU A 88 -46.86 -8.12 -10.06
CA GLU A 88 -47.83 -8.40 -9.02
C GLU A 88 -47.90 -7.26 -8.00
N LEU A 89 -46.79 -6.80 -7.51
CA LEU A 89 -46.66 -5.73 -6.49
C LEU A 89 -47.07 -4.34 -7.04
N GLU A 90 -46.73 -4.00 -8.28
CA GLU A 90 -47.16 -2.77 -8.93
C GLU A 90 -48.69 -2.70 -9.10
N SER A 91 -49.32 -3.86 -9.31
CA SER A 91 -50.79 -3.94 -9.31
C SER A 91 -51.38 -3.82 -7.90
N LEU A 92 -50.70 -4.43 -6.89
CA LEU A 92 -51.14 -4.35 -5.49
C LEU A 92 -51.01 -2.95 -4.92
N VAL A 93 -49.95 -2.23 -5.25
CA VAL A 93 -49.74 -0.86 -4.72
C VAL A 93 -50.82 0.12 -5.18
N LYS A 94 -51.42 -0.11 -6.35
CA LYS A 94 -52.56 0.71 -6.83
C LYS A 94 -53.83 0.50 -6.00
N SER A 95 -54.08 -0.70 -5.50
CA SER A 95 -55.23 -1.02 -4.68
C SER A 95 -54.98 -0.88 -3.18
N ALA A 96 -53.74 -1.00 -2.75
CA ALA A 96 -53.33 -0.90 -1.35
C ALA A 96 -52.04 -0.01 -1.21
N PRO A 97 -52.10 1.30 -1.51
CA PRO A 97 -50.94 2.18 -1.54
C PRO A 97 -50.31 2.38 -0.16
N ASP A 98 -51.09 2.21 0.91
CA ASP A 98 -50.61 2.36 2.28
C ASP A 98 -50.37 1.01 2.99
N SER A 99 -50.19 -0.09 2.23
CA SER A 99 -49.69 -1.33 2.81
C SER A 99 -48.18 -1.25 2.99
N PHE A 100 -47.69 -1.41 4.23
CA PHE A 100 -46.28 -1.48 4.56
C PHE A 100 -45.60 -2.62 3.78
N GLU A 101 -46.17 -3.84 3.82
CA GLU A 101 -45.62 -5.07 3.24
C GLU A 101 -45.49 -4.96 1.71
N VAL A 102 -46.47 -4.36 1.04
CA VAL A 102 -46.44 -4.15 -0.42
C VAL A 102 -45.31 -3.17 -0.79
N ASN A 103 -45.23 -2.04 -0.08
CA ASN A 103 -44.20 -1.05 -0.35
C ASN A 103 -42.77 -1.57 -0.03
N GLU A 104 -42.58 -2.24 1.10
CA GLU A 104 -41.33 -2.84 1.48
C GLU A 104 -40.85 -3.86 0.44
N LEU A 105 -41.69 -4.84 0.10
CA LEU A 105 -41.35 -5.90 -0.84
C LEU A 105 -41.11 -5.36 -2.25
N LEU A 106 -41.91 -4.38 -2.72
CA LEU A 106 -41.68 -3.73 -4.02
C LEU A 106 -40.36 -2.96 -4.05
N GLY A 107 -40.01 -2.26 -2.96
CA GLY A 107 -38.73 -1.63 -2.81
C GLY A 107 -37.58 -2.62 -2.91
N LEU A 108 -37.65 -3.76 -2.19
CA LEU A 108 -36.65 -4.83 -2.25
C LEU A 108 -36.54 -5.47 -3.64
N VAL A 109 -37.65 -5.64 -4.35
CA VAL A 109 -37.69 -6.15 -5.74
C VAL A 109 -36.94 -5.18 -6.67
N TYR A 110 -37.14 -3.87 -6.52
CA TYR A 110 -36.41 -2.88 -7.31
C TYR A 110 -34.92 -2.84 -6.98
N VAL A 111 -34.52 -2.99 -5.70
CA VAL A 111 -33.11 -3.16 -5.31
C VAL A 111 -32.51 -4.37 -6.03
N ALA A 112 -33.19 -5.52 -6.00
CA ALA A 112 -32.71 -6.75 -6.64
C ALA A 112 -32.60 -6.64 -8.17
N GLN A 113 -33.31 -5.70 -8.79
CA GLN A 113 -33.22 -5.38 -10.22
C GLN A 113 -32.26 -4.23 -10.55
N ASP A 114 -31.49 -3.74 -9.57
CA ASP A 114 -30.62 -2.55 -9.68
C ASP A 114 -31.35 -1.24 -10.04
N LYS A 115 -32.67 -1.18 -9.80
CA LYS A 115 -33.53 0.00 -10.02
C LYS A 115 -33.57 0.86 -8.75
N LYS A 116 -32.41 1.29 -8.29
CA LYS A 116 -32.22 1.92 -6.96
C LYS A 116 -33.04 3.18 -6.72
N GLN A 117 -33.27 4.01 -7.75
CA GLN A 117 -34.09 5.22 -7.63
C GLN A 117 -35.56 4.90 -7.37
N GLN A 118 -36.12 3.90 -8.09
CA GLN A 118 -37.48 3.44 -7.85
C GLN A 118 -37.60 2.78 -6.47
N ALA A 119 -36.62 1.95 -6.09
CA ALA A 119 -36.55 1.34 -4.78
C ALA A 119 -36.65 2.37 -3.65
N ASN A 120 -35.95 3.51 -3.78
CA ASN A 120 -35.94 4.56 -2.77
C ASN A 120 -37.35 5.09 -2.45
N HIS A 121 -38.20 5.28 -3.46
CA HIS A 121 -39.57 5.75 -3.27
C HIS A 121 -40.37 4.80 -2.37
N PHE A 122 -40.32 3.50 -2.68
CA PHE A 122 -41.14 2.49 -1.97
C PHE A 122 -40.55 2.16 -0.59
N LEU A 123 -39.23 2.08 -0.45
CA LEU A 123 -38.59 1.87 0.86
C LEU A 123 -38.84 3.05 1.79
N ALA A 124 -38.78 4.30 1.29
CA ALA A 124 -39.09 5.49 2.09
C ALA A 124 -40.57 5.48 2.55
N LYS A 125 -41.51 5.10 1.66
CA LYS A 125 -42.92 4.97 2.01
C LYS A 125 -43.14 3.86 3.05
N ALA A 126 -42.46 2.72 2.94
CA ALA A 126 -42.53 1.65 3.94
C ALA A 126 -42.07 2.16 5.33
N VAL A 127 -40.91 2.83 5.40
CA VAL A 127 -40.40 3.41 6.66
C VAL A 127 -41.33 4.49 7.22
N GLN A 128 -42.00 5.26 6.35
CA GLN A 128 -43.01 6.23 6.78
C GLN A 128 -44.25 5.56 7.42
N LEU A 129 -44.71 4.44 6.83
CA LEU A 129 -45.85 3.69 7.31
C LEU A 129 -45.58 2.98 8.63
N ARG A 130 -44.39 2.39 8.78
CA ARG A 130 -43.98 1.71 10.03
C ARG A 130 -42.54 2.14 10.43
N PRO A 131 -42.40 3.27 11.15
CA PRO A 131 -41.07 3.84 11.47
C PRO A 131 -40.21 2.95 12.38
N ASN A 132 -40.81 2.02 13.11
CA ASN A 132 -40.13 1.20 14.10
C ASN A 132 -39.69 -0.19 13.56
N VAL A 133 -39.81 -0.44 12.26
CA VAL A 133 -39.33 -1.66 11.61
C VAL A 133 -37.86 -1.45 11.21
N ALA A 134 -36.96 -2.11 11.91
CA ALA A 134 -35.52 -1.95 11.70
C ALA A 134 -35.08 -2.42 10.32
N GLU A 135 -35.66 -3.54 9.84
CA GLU A 135 -35.33 -4.18 8.57
C GLU A 135 -35.64 -3.26 7.37
N ALA A 136 -36.83 -2.65 7.35
CA ALA A 136 -37.22 -1.66 6.32
C ALA A 136 -36.29 -0.45 6.33
N ARG A 137 -35.90 0.03 7.53
CA ARG A 137 -34.98 1.16 7.69
C ARG A 137 -33.58 0.83 7.22
N THR A 138 -33.10 -0.40 7.49
CA THR A 138 -31.82 -0.88 6.98
C THR A 138 -31.82 -0.93 5.46
N ALA A 139 -32.88 -1.46 4.84
CA ALA A 139 -33.02 -1.50 3.39
C ALA A 139 -33.02 -0.09 2.76
N LEU A 140 -33.74 0.86 3.39
CA LEU A 140 -33.73 2.26 2.95
C LEU A 140 -32.34 2.88 3.08
N ALA A 141 -31.67 2.70 4.22
CA ALA A 141 -30.34 3.24 4.47
C ALA A 141 -29.31 2.75 3.45
N ALA A 142 -29.29 1.43 3.22
CA ALA A 142 -28.39 0.80 2.23
C ALA A 142 -28.69 1.31 0.80
N ASN A 143 -29.96 1.45 0.43
CA ASN A 143 -30.33 1.97 -0.89
C ASN A 143 -29.98 3.45 -1.05
N LEU A 144 -30.15 4.28 -0.01
CA LEU A 144 -29.75 5.70 0.00
C LEU A 144 -28.22 5.83 -0.23
N LEU A 145 -27.42 5.00 0.45
CA LEU A 145 -25.97 4.96 0.25
C LEU A 145 -25.64 4.55 -1.20
N ALA A 146 -26.31 3.55 -1.73
CA ALA A 146 -26.10 3.04 -3.11
C ALA A 146 -26.50 4.06 -4.22
N ILE A 147 -27.27 5.10 -3.88
CA ILE A 147 -27.61 6.23 -4.78
C ILE A 147 -26.91 7.54 -4.37
N HIS A 148 -25.83 7.44 -3.56
CA HIS A 148 -24.99 8.57 -3.12
C HIS A 148 -25.75 9.67 -2.34
N ARG A 149 -26.83 9.30 -1.60
CA ARG A 149 -27.54 10.17 -0.68
C ARG A 149 -27.06 9.95 0.76
N GLU A 150 -25.76 10.19 0.98
CA GLU A 150 -25.03 9.79 2.21
C GLU A 150 -25.61 10.43 3.47
N ASN A 151 -25.94 11.71 3.44
CA ASN A 151 -26.53 12.40 4.60
C ASN A 151 -27.85 11.76 5.06
N GLU A 152 -28.66 11.31 4.12
CA GLU A 152 -29.95 10.69 4.46
C GLU A 152 -29.75 9.22 4.91
N ALA A 153 -28.78 8.52 4.32
CA ALA A 153 -28.38 7.19 4.78
C ALA A 153 -27.89 7.24 6.23
N GLU A 154 -27.03 8.21 6.57
CA GLU A 154 -26.53 8.42 7.92
C GLU A 154 -27.65 8.60 8.94
N ILE A 155 -28.66 9.43 8.61
CA ILE A 155 -29.83 9.64 9.48
C ILE A 155 -30.55 8.30 9.75
N GLN A 156 -30.68 7.44 8.74
CA GLN A 156 -31.36 6.14 8.91
C GLN A 156 -30.51 5.19 9.75
N PHE A 157 -29.20 5.09 9.51
CA PHE A 157 -28.30 4.25 10.30
C PHE A 157 -28.22 4.72 11.78
N LYS A 158 -28.13 6.03 12.03
CA LYS A 158 -28.18 6.57 13.41
C LYS A 158 -29.49 6.24 14.12
N LYS A 159 -30.61 6.31 13.41
CA LYS A 159 -31.91 5.89 13.98
C LYS A 159 -31.96 4.41 14.31
N LEU A 160 -31.33 3.55 13.49
CA LEU A 160 -31.23 2.12 13.81
C LEU A 160 -30.49 1.87 15.11
N VAL A 161 -29.36 2.56 15.33
CA VAL A 161 -28.61 2.45 16.60
C VAL A 161 -29.44 2.98 17.77
N GLN A 162 -30.20 4.09 17.60
CA GLN A 162 -31.11 4.59 18.65
C GLN A 162 -32.22 3.59 18.99
N MET A 163 -32.75 2.87 17.99
CA MET A 163 -33.79 1.85 18.20
C MET A 163 -33.26 0.57 18.85
N LYS A 164 -32.07 0.18 18.49
CA LYS A 164 -31.40 -1.07 18.95
C LYS A 164 -29.97 -0.75 19.40
N PRO A 165 -29.77 -0.06 20.54
CA PRO A 165 -28.41 0.33 20.98
C PRO A 165 -27.48 -0.87 21.19
N GLN A 166 -28.02 -1.98 21.69
CA GLN A 166 -27.32 -3.25 21.91
C GLN A 166 -27.51 -4.21 20.73
N GLY A 167 -27.84 -3.72 19.55
CA GLY A 167 -27.97 -4.51 18.33
C GLY A 167 -26.64 -4.56 17.58
N TYR A 168 -26.09 -5.78 17.38
CA TYR A 168 -24.87 -5.96 16.61
C TYR A 168 -25.00 -5.32 15.22
N ASP A 169 -26.03 -5.72 14.44
CA ASP A 169 -26.21 -5.23 13.06
C ASP A 169 -26.34 -3.70 12.97
N ALA A 170 -27.02 -3.08 13.95
CA ALA A 170 -27.21 -1.64 13.94
C ALA A 170 -25.88 -0.89 14.09
N ASN A 171 -25.03 -1.34 15.01
CA ASN A 171 -23.72 -0.75 15.25
C ASN A 171 -22.73 -1.09 14.12
N HIS A 172 -22.66 -2.34 13.70
CA HIS A 172 -21.81 -2.76 12.59
C HIS A 172 -22.12 -1.99 11.30
N ASN A 173 -23.41 -1.92 10.89
CA ASN A 173 -23.82 -1.22 9.68
C ASN A 173 -23.51 0.28 9.72
N LEU A 174 -23.65 0.96 10.88
CA LEU A 174 -23.25 2.35 11.01
C LEU A 174 -21.73 2.52 10.95
N GLY A 175 -20.98 1.60 11.55
CA GLY A 175 -19.52 1.55 11.44
C GLY A 175 -19.06 1.36 10.00
N GLU A 176 -19.63 0.38 9.29
CA GLU A 176 -19.34 0.12 7.88
C GLU A 176 -19.71 1.32 6.99
N PHE A 177 -20.85 1.97 7.23
CA PHE A 177 -21.23 3.21 6.56
C PHE A 177 -20.14 4.29 6.70
N TYR A 178 -19.62 4.50 7.91
CA TYR A 178 -18.55 5.48 8.12
C TYR A 178 -17.23 5.09 7.44
N ILE A 179 -16.90 3.80 7.36
CA ILE A 179 -15.74 3.35 6.56
C ILE A 179 -15.96 3.69 5.09
N GLN A 180 -17.10 3.33 4.51
CA GLN A 180 -17.41 3.53 3.10
C GLN A 180 -17.45 5.01 2.70
N THR A 181 -17.80 5.90 3.63
CA THR A 181 -17.80 7.35 3.41
C THR A 181 -16.51 8.06 3.82
N GLY A 182 -15.45 7.31 4.18
CA GLY A 182 -14.14 7.85 4.54
C GLY A 182 -14.07 8.50 5.94
N GLN A 183 -15.11 8.35 6.75
CA GLN A 183 -15.20 8.92 8.10
C GLN A 183 -14.67 7.94 9.17
N ILE A 184 -13.44 7.45 8.97
CA ILE A 184 -12.88 6.31 9.72
C ILE A 184 -12.89 6.52 11.25
N ALA A 185 -12.56 7.71 11.71
CA ALA A 185 -12.58 8.00 13.15
C ALA A 185 -14.00 7.87 13.75
N SER A 186 -15.04 8.17 12.98
CA SER A 186 -16.43 8.00 13.38
C SER A 186 -16.88 6.53 13.36
N ALA A 187 -16.23 5.67 12.58
CA ALA A 187 -16.55 4.24 12.52
C ALA A 187 -16.13 3.50 13.79
N VAL A 188 -14.96 3.85 14.36
CA VAL A 188 -14.33 3.10 15.46
C VAL A 188 -15.27 2.84 16.65
N PRO A 189 -15.99 3.82 17.24
CA PRO A 189 -16.83 3.55 18.40
C PRO A 189 -17.97 2.57 18.11
N PHE A 190 -18.54 2.57 16.91
CA PHE A 190 -19.63 1.68 16.53
C PHE A 190 -19.13 0.26 16.22
N LEU A 191 -18.02 0.11 15.49
CA LEU A 191 -17.39 -1.19 15.26
C LEU A 191 -16.92 -1.81 16.57
N LYS A 192 -16.34 -1.01 17.49
CA LYS A 192 -15.91 -1.48 18.81
C LYS A 192 -17.10 -1.98 19.60
N HIS A 193 -18.20 -1.21 19.62
CA HIS A 193 -19.41 -1.63 20.33
C HIS A 193 -20.04 -2.89 19.72
N ALA A 194 -20.08 -2.99 18.39
CA ALA A 194 -20.50 -4.23 17.72
C ALA A 194 -19.62 -5.43 18.12
N GLN A 195 -18.30 -5.25 18.24
CA GLN A 195 -17.37 -6.29 18.66
C GLN A 195 -17.55 -6.69 20.12
N GLU A 196 -17.94 -5.76 20.99
CA GLU A 196 -18.30 -6.05 22.39
C GLU A 196 -19.58 -6.89 22.49
N ILE A 197 -20.56 -6.65 21.60
CA ILE A 197 -21.81 -7.43 21.54
C ILE A 197 -21.56 -8.84 21.00
N ASP A 198 -20.80 -8.98 19.94
CA ASP A 198 -20.39 -10.28 19.38
C ASP A 198 -18.86 -10.34 19.22
N PRO A 199 -18.12 -10.82 20.22
CA PRO A 199 -16.68 -10.96 20.17
C PRO A 199 -16.18 -11.95 19.10
N THR A 200 -17.05 -12.81 18.56
CA THR A 200 -16.71 -13.81 17.55
C THR A 200 -16.93 -13.34 16.12
N ALA A 201 -17.49 -12.13 15.94
CA ALA A 201 -17.76 -11.52 14.62
C ALA A 201 -16.46 -11.15 13.91
N TYR A 202 -15.89 -12.11 13.17
CA TYR A 202 -14.60 -11.96 12.49
C TYR A 202 -14.54 -10.74 11.57
N ASN A 203 -15.54 -10.55 10.71
CA ASN A 203 -15.54 -9.45 9.75
C ASN A 203 -15.54 -8.08 10.44
N ASN A 204 -16.38 -7.91 11.46
CA ASN A 204 -16.40 -6.67 12.25
C ASN A 204 -15.07 -6.41 12.95
N GLY A 205 -14.47 -7.47 13.53
CA GLY A 205 -13.17 -7.37 14.18
C GLY A 205 -12.07 -6.98 13.20
N TYR A 206 -12.10 -7.48 11.97
CA TYR A 206 -11.17 -7.13 10.91
C TYR A 206 -11.35 -5.66 10.47
N ASP A 207 -12.58 -5.21 10.24
CA ASP A 207 -12.88 -3.82 9.90
C ASP A 207 -12.48 -2.86 11.03
N LEU A 208 -12.67 -3.28 12.30
CA LEU A 208 -12.22 -2.51 13.45
C LEU A 208 -10.71 -2.36 13.49
N VAL A 209 -9.95 -3.42 13.19
CA VAL A 209 -8.47 -3.35 13.11
C VAL A 209 -8.04 -2.33 12.06
N LEU A 210 -8.58 -2.41 10.84
CA LEU A 210 -8.23 -1.47 9.78
C LEU A 210 -8.57 -0.03 10.15
N ALA A 211 -9.72 0.18 10.80
CA ALA A 211 -10.11 1.51 11.26
C ALA A 211 -9.19 2.03 12.38
N LEU A 212 -8.83 1.20 13.35
CA LEU A 212 -7.92 1.54 14.46
C LEU A 212 -6.52 1.87 13.94
N GLU A 213 -6.00 1.07 13.02
CA GLU A 213 -4.70 1.29 12.38
C GLU A 213 -4.66 2.64 11.65
N GLN A 214 -5.70 2.93 10.85
CA GLN A 214 -5.77 4.16 10.05
C GLN A 214 -5.87 5.42 10.92
N VAL A 215 -6.49 5.34 12.11
CA VAL A 215 -6.54 6.46 13.06
C VAL A 215 -5.35 6.48 14.03
N GLY A 216 -4.38 5.58 13.90
CA GLY A 216 -3.17 5.53 14.71
C GLY A 216 -3.35 4.93 16.12
N ARG A 217 -4.47 4.23 16.39
CA ARG A 217 -4.73 3.55 17.67
C ARG A 217 -4.12 2.15 17.65
N LEU A 218 -2.78 2.09 17.51
CA LEU A 218 -2.04 0.88 17.20
C LEU A 218 -2.11 -0.19 18.30
N ASP A 219 -2.09 0.20 19.57
CA ASP A 219 -2.19 -0.77 20.68
C ASP A 219 -3.55 -1.51 20.68
N GLU A 220 -4.64 -0.80 20.41
CA GLU A 220 -5.96 -1.43 20.31
C GLU A 220 -6.09 -2.29 19.06
N ALA A 221 -5.47 -1.89 17.94
CA ALA A 221 -5.40 -2.71 16.74
C ALA A 221 -4.66 -4.03 17.01
N ARG A 222 -3.51 -3.95 17.70
CA ARG A 222 -2.74 -5.14 18.14
C ARG A 222 -3.57 -6.09 18.99
N GLU A 223 -4.23 -5.58 20.03
CA GLU A 223 -5.07 -6.40 20.90
C GLU A 223 -6.20 -7.09 20.12
N GLN A 224 -6.84 -6.35 19.21
CA GLN A 224 -7.92 -6.91 18.41
C GLN A 224 -7.40 -7.97 17.42
N LEU A 225 -6.23 -7.77 16.82
CA LEU A 225 -5.57 -8.75 15.94
C LEU A 225 -5.25 -10.03 16.69
N GLN A 226 -4.69 -9.93 17.89
CA GLN A 226 -4.41 -11.11 18.74
C GLN A 226 -5.68 -11.91 19.06
N ARG A 227 -6.81 -11.23 19.29
CA ARG A 227 -8.11 -11.89 19.45
C ARG A 227 -8.54 -12.60 18.17
N LEU A 228 -8.41 -11.94 17.00
CA LEU A 228 -8.77 -12.54 15.72
C LEU A 228 -7.90 -13.76 15.40
N ILE A 229 -6.59 -13.69 15.66
CA ILE A 229 -5.65 -14.81 15.48
C ILE A 229 -6.07 -15.98 16.39
N SER A 230 -6.47 -15.71 17.64
CA SER A 230 -6.96 -16.76 18.55
C SER A 230 -8.26 -17.44 18.09
N LEU A 231 -9.10 -16.73 17.34
CA LEU A 231 -10.32 -17.28 16.75
C LEU A 231 -10.05 -18.04 15.45
N ARG A 232 -9.20 -17.47 14.61
CA ARG A 232 -8.85 -18.04 13.31
C ARG A 232 -7.47 -17.54 12.89
N ASP A 233 -6.46 -18.37 13.10
CA ASP A 233 -5.11 -18.08 12.69
C ASP A 233 -4.96 -18.08 11.15
N SER A 234 -4.29 -17.06 10.60
CA SER A 234 -4.07 -16.93 9.16
C SER A 234 -2.88 -16.03 8.82
N ALA A 235 -2.22 -16.31 7.69
CA ALA A 235 -1.14 -15.49 7.17
C ALA A 235 -1.54 -14.02 6.94
N GLU A 236 -2.80 -13.77 6.56
CA GLU A 236 -3.34 -12.41 6.38
C GLU A 236 -3.32 -11.61 7.70
N LEU A 237 -3.73 -12.22 8.81
CA LEU A 237 -3.73 -11.56 10.12
C LEU A 237 -2.31 -11.32 10.63
N HIS A 238 -1.39 -12.24 10.38
CA HIS A 238 0.03 -12.05 10.72
C HIS A 238 0.66 -10.94 9.88
N ASN A 239 0.35 -10.81 8.58
CA ASN A 239 0.80 -9.67 7.79
C ASN A 239 0.27 -8.35 8.36
N LEU A 240 -1.02 -8.29 8.70
CA LEU A 240 -1.63 -7.08 9.25
C LEU A 240 -1.06 -6.73 10.64
N LEU A 241 -0.76 -7.75 11.46
CA LEU A 241 -0.09 -7.54 12.73
C LEU A 241 1.35 -7.02 12.53
N GLY A 242 2.06 -7.55 11.54
CA GLY A 242 3.38 -7.04 11.14
C GLY A 242 3.35 -5.54 10.77
N GLU A 243 2.35 -5.11 10.00
CA GLU A 243 2.16 -3.69 9.65
C GLU A 243 1.89 -2.82 10.89
N VAL A 244 1.08 -3.30 11.83
CA VAL A 244 0.80 -2.60 13.09
C VAL A 244 2.04 -2.49 13.95
N GLU A 245 2.86 -3.58 14.04
CA GLU A 245 4.11 -3.57 14.80
C GLU A 245 5.16 -2.65 14.18
N GLU A 246 5.28 -2.62 12.84
CA GLU A 246 6.17 -1.68 12.13
C GLU A 246 5.80 -0.23 12.44
N LYS A 247 4.49 0.13 12.32
CA LYS A 247 3.99 1.47 12.65
C LYS A 247 4.19 1.82 14.12
N SER A 248 4.16 0.83 15.00
CA SER A 248 4.46 0.96 16.43
C SER A 248 5.96 1.06 16.72
N LYS A 249 6.82 0.88 15.69
CA LYS A 249 8.28 0.84 15.76
C LYS A 249 8.81 -0.38 16.54
N ASP A 250 8.01 -1.41 16.70
CA ASP A 250 8.46 -2.72 17.19
C ASP A 250 8.88 -3.60 16.00
N TYR A 251 10.03 -3.28 15.44
CA TYR A 251 10.53 -3.89 14.21
C TYR A 251 10.87 -5.38 14.37
N LEU A 252 11.21 -5.83 15.58
CA LEU A 252 11.46 -7.24 15.85
C LEU A 252 10.17 -8.03 15.81
N ALA A 253 9.12 -7.52 16.44
CA ALA A 253 7.80 -8.12 16.38
C ALA A 253 7.26 -8.11 14.95
N SER A 254 7.43 -7.01 14.20
CA SER A 254 7.06 -6.91 12.79
C SER A 254 7.70 -8.02 11.94
N ALA A 255 9.03 -8.15 12.01
CA ALA A 255 9.77 -9.18 11.26
C ALA A 255 9.30 -10.60 11.61
N ALA A 256 9.03 -10.88 12.89
CA ALA A 256 8.52 -12.18 13.33
C ALA A 256 7.11 -12.48 12.79
N GLN A 257 6.24 -11.45 12.71
CA GLN A 257 4.90 -11.62 12.17
C GLN A 257 4.92 -11.86 10.64
N TYR A 258 5.75 -11.14 9.88
CA TYR A 258 5.90 -11.39 8.45
C TYR A 258 6.54 -12.76 8.16
N GLU A 259 7.49 -13.19 9.00
CA GLU A 259 8.04 -14.55 8.92
C GLU A 259 6.95 -15.60 9.13
N GLN A 260 6.12 -15.44 10.16
CA GLN A 260 5.02 -16.36 10.43
C GLN A 260 4.03 -16.42 9.27
N ALA A 261 3.67 -15.27 8.69
CA ALA A 261 2.81 -15.20 7.51
C ALA A 261 3.42 -15.97 6.31
N ALA A 262 4.71 -15.77 6.04
CA ALA A 262 5.41 -16.46 4.96
C ALA A 262 5.58 -17.97 5.20
N ARG A 263 5.71 -18.41 6.44
CA ARG A 263 5.74 -19.85 6.80
C ARG A 263 4.38 -20.51 6.64
N MET A 264 3.30 -19.83 7.02
CA MET A 264 1.93 -20.36 6.89
C MET A 264 1.46 -20.44 5.44
N ASP A 265 1.72 -19.39 4.68
CA ASP A 265 1.39 -19.31 3.25
C ASP A 265 2.57 -18.69 2.48
N PRO A 266 3.50 -19.52 1.99
CA PRO A 266 4.68 -19.05 1.26
C PRO A 266 4.34 -18.62 -0.17
N ASN A 267 3.39 -17.71 -0.33
CA ASN A 267 3.07 -17.06 -1.59
C ASN A 267 4.06 -15.91 -1.90
N GLU A 268 4.00 -15.39 -3.12
CA GLU A 268 4.91 -14.33 -3.58
C GLU A 268 4.85 -13.08 -2.70
N GLN A 269 3.65 -12.65 -2.31
CA GLN A 269 3.45 -11.43 -1.51
C GLN A 269 4.02 -11.57 -0.09
N ASN A 270 3.78 -12.71 0.57
CA ASN A 270 4.28 -12.93 1.92
C ASN A 270 5.81 -13.01 1.95
N MET A 271 6.44 -13.63 0.94
CA MET A 271 7.89 -13.65 0.80
C MET A 271 8.45 -12.24 0.54
N LEU A 272 7.74 -11.43 -0.25
CA LEU A 272 8.11 -10.03 -0.48
C LEU A 272 8.01 -9.20 0.80
N ASN A 273 6.92 -9.32 1.56
CA ASN A 273 6.71 -8.57 2.80
C ASN A 273 7.82 -8.89 3.82
N TRP A 274 8.09 -10.17 4.06
CA TRP A 274 9.14 -10.58 4.98
C TRP A 274 10.52 -10.11 4.53
N GLY A 275 10.89 -10.34 3.26
CA GLY A 275 12.17 -9.88 2.73
C GLY A 275 12.32 -8.36 2.75
N ALA A 276 11.25 -7.60 2.47
CA ALA A 276 11.26 -6.14 2.49
C ALA A 276 11.45 -5.58 3.90
N GLU A 277 10.81 -6.18 4.91
CA GLU A 277 11.00 -5.84 6.32
C GLU A 277 12.47 -6.01 6.75
N LEU A 278 13.06 -7.14 6.37
CA LEU A 278 14.48 -7.41 6.65
C LEU A 278 15.41 -6.40 5.95
N LEU A 279 15.07 -5.98 4.71
CA LEU A 279 15.82 -4.95 4.00
C LEU A 279 15.69 -3.58 4.67
N LEU A 280 14.50 -3.23 5.14
CA LEU A 280 14.22 -1.94 5.79
C LEU A 280 15.12 -1.75 7.02
N HIS A 281 15.38 -2.85 7.74
CA HIS A 281 16.27 -2.87 8.91
C HIS A 281 17.70 -3.32 8.59
N GLN A 282 18.11 -3.26 7.31
CA GLN A 282 19.49 -3.54 6.85
C GLN A 282 20.00 -4.94 7.26
N THR A 283 19.10 -5.88 7.51
CA THR A 283 19.44 -7.27 7.82
C THR A 283 19.60 -8.06 6.52
N PHE A 284 20.65 -7.72 5.76
CA PHE A 284 20.83 -8.18 4.39
C PHE A 284 21.03 -9.70 4.26
N ALA A 285 21.77 -10.34 5.19
CA ALA A 285 22.01 -11.78 5.09
C ALA A 285 20.71 -12.61 5.25
N PRO A 286 19.84 -12.40 6.23
CA PRO A 286 18.51 -13.02 6.27
C PRO A 286 17.66 -12.68 5.04
N ALA A 287 17.65 -11.41 4.58
CA ALA A 287 16.90 -11.00 3.40
C ALA A 287 17.32 -11.78 2.14
N ILE A 288 18.64 -11.99 1.94
CA ILE A 288 19.16 -12.80 0.84
C ILE A 288 18.56 -14.21 0.87
N GLU A 289 18.51 -14.87 2.02
CA GLU A 289 17.98 -16.24 2.12
C GLU A 289 16.47 -16.27 1.81
N VAL A 290 15.70 -15.31 2.32
CA VAL A 290 14.26 -15.18 2.03
C VAL A 290 14.03 -14.98 0.53
N PHE A 291 14.73 -14.01 -0.09
CA PHE A 291 14.56 -13.73 -1.51
C PHE A 291 15.10 -14.83 -2.42
N LYS A 292 16.17 -15.56 -2.02
CA LYS A 292 16.61 -16.75 -2.74
C LYS A 292 15.53 -17.84 -2.75
N ALA A 293 14.94 -18.13 -1.59
CA ALA A 293 13.82 -19.07 -1.50
C ALA A 293 12.63 -18.61 -2.34
N GLY A 294 12.32 -17.31 -2.28
CA GLY A 294 11.25 -16.68 -3.06
C GLY A 294 11.47 -16.80 -4.57
N THR A 295 12.67 -16.47 -5.07
CA THR A 295 13.00 -16.56 -6.51
C THR A 295 13.08 -17.99 -7.02
N GLN A 296 13.43 -18.97 -6.19
CA GLN A 296 13.36 -20.39 -6.53
C GLN A 296 11.91 -20.85 -6.72
N ARG A 297 11.00 -20.40 -5.84
CA ARG A 297 9.59 -20.75 -5.87
C ARG A 297 8.82 -19.98 -6.97
N PHE A 298 9.15 -18.70 -7.17
CA PHE A 298 8.54 -17.79 -8.14
C PHE A 298 9.58 -17.21 -9.11
N PRO A 299 10.14 -18.01 -10.01
CA PRO A 299 11.28 -17.62 -10.86
C PRO A 299 10.93 -16.54 -11.90
N LYS A 300 9.64 -16.22 -12.07
CA LYS A 300 9.13 -15.16 -12.95
C LYS A 300 8.74 -13.87 -12.21
N SER A 301 8.99 -13.79 -10.92
CA SER A 301 8.74 -12.59 -10.13
C SER A 301 9.88 -11.59 -10.27
N ALA A 302 9.68 -10.53 -11.02
CA ALA A 302 10.65 -9.44 -11.13
C ALA A 302 10.85 -8.72 -9.77
N GLN A 303 9.81 -8.66 -8.95
CA GLN A 303 9.87 -8.01 -7.63
C GLN A 303 10.79 -8.79 -6.67
N LEU A 304 10.68 -10.12 -6.63
CA LEU A 304 11.56 -10.95 -5.80
C LEU A 304 13.02 -10.90 -6.29
N HIS A 305 13.26 -10.86 -7.61
CA HIS A 305 14.61 -10.67 -8.16
C HIS A 305 15.15 -9.26 -7.83
N ASN A 306 14.34 -8.22 -7.85
CA ASN A 306 14.73 -6.89 -7.41
C ASN A 306 15.07 -6.89 -5.90
N GLY A 307 14.22 -7.49 -5.07
CA GLY A 307 14.48 -7.64 -3.63
C GLY A 307 15.80 -8.37 -3.35
N LEU A 308 16.06 -9.46 -4.07
CA LEU A 308 17.32 -10.21 -3.99
C LEU A 308 18.51 -9.33 -4.39
N GLY A 309 18.39 -8.59 -5.47
CA GLY A 309 19.43 -7.66 -5.92
C GLY A 309 19.72 -6.57 -4.90
N ILE A 310 18.69 -5.97 -4.30
CA ILE A 310 18.84 -4.96 -3.24
C ILE A 310 19.52 -5.57 -2.01
N ALA A 311 19.15 -6.79 -1.61
CA ALA A 311 19.77 -7.50 -0.50
C ALA A 311 21.27 -7.75 -0.73
N PHE A 312 21.63 -8.22 -1.92
CA PHE A 312 23.03 -8.40 -2.30
C PHE A 312 23.81 -7.07 -2.36
N TYR A 313 23.20 -6.02 -2.93
CA TYR A 313 23.79 -4.68 -2.99
C TYR A 313 24.08 -4.15 -1.58
N GLY A 314 23.12 -4.27 -0.67
CA GLY A 314 23.28 -3.87 0.74
C GLY A 314 24.36 -4.68 1.46
N ALA A 315 24.51 -5.96 1.14
CA ALA A 315 25.56 -6.83 1.66
C ALA A 315 26.96 -6.57 1.03
N GLY A 316 27.04 -5.70 -0.01
CA GLY A 316 28.27 -5.43 -0.73
C GLY A 316 28.64 -6.48 -1.79
N GLN A 317 27.75 -7.41 -2.10
CA GLN A 317 27.91 -8.47 -3.10
C GLN A 317 27.43 -7.95 -4.46
N MET A 318 28.27 -7.15 -5.13
CA MET A 318 27.86 -6.37 -6.29
C MET A 318 27.58 -7.21 -7.53
N ASP A 319 28.35 -8.27 -7.75
CA ASP A 319 28.18 -9.13 -8.91
C ASP A 319 26.85 -9.91 -8.84
N GLU A 320 26.53 -10.44 -7.67
CA GLU A 320 25.26 -11.11 -7.40
C GLU A 320 24.07 -10.13 -7.50
N ALA A 321 24.26 -8.89 -7.03
CA ALA A 321 23.25 -7.84 -7.15
C ALA A 321 22.95 -7.55 -8.63
N VAL A 322 23.98 -7.34 -9.44
CA VAL A 322 23.82 -7.10 -10.88
C VAL A 322 23.13 -8.27 -11.58
N GLN A 323 23.50 -9.51 -11.28
CA GLN A 323 22.84 -10.70 -11.86
C GLN A 323 21.35 -10.74 -11.52
N ALA A 324 20.99 -10.45 -10.27
CA ALA A 324 19.58 -10.43 -9.85
C ALA A 324 18.79 -9.30 -10.55
N PHE A 325 19.35 -8.11 -10.67
CA PHE A 325 18.71 -6.99 -11.36
C PHE A 325 18.61 -7.21 -12.89
N LEU A 326 19.61 -7.82 -13.51
CA LEU A 326 19.52 -8.24 -14.92
C LEU A 326 18.35 -9.20 -15.11
N ARG A 327 18.20 -10.18 -14.23
CA ARG A 327 17.07 -11.11 -14.29
C ARG A 327 15.73 -10.41 -14.11
N ALA A 328 15.60 -9.45 -13.18
CA ALA A 328 14.39 -8.63 -13.03
C ALA A 328 14.07 -7.83 -14.30
N SER A 329 15.08 -7.21 -14.91
CA SER A 329 14.95 -6.45 -16.16
C SER A 329 14.57 -7.32 -17.36
N ASP A 330 14.99 -8.59 -17.40
CA ASP A 330 14.58 -9.55 -18.44
C ASP A 330 13.08 -9.90 -18.31
N LEU A 331 12.57 -9.96 -17.10
CA LEU A 331 11.16 -10.29 -16.82
C LEU A 331 10.20 -9.15 -17.17
N ILE A 332 10.61 -7.90 -16.95
CA ILE A 332 9.82 -6.69 -17.28
C ILE A 332 10.72 -5.69 -17.99
N PRO A 333 10.97 -5.85 -19.31
CA PRO A 333 11.90 -4.97 -20.06
C PRO A 333 11.48 -3.50 -20.14
N SER A 334 10.21 -3.20 -19.94
CA SER A 334 9.68 -1.82 -19.94
C SER A 334 9.80 -1.11 -18.60
N ASP A 335 10.15 -1.81 -17.52
CA ASP A 335 10.31 -1.22 -16.19
C ASP A 335 11.71 -0.63 -16.04
N PRO A 336 11.86 0.69 -15.83
CA PRO A 336 13.16 1.33 -15.62
C PRO A 336 13.76 1.03 -14.24
N LEU A 337 12.97 0.55 -13.28
CA LEU A 337 13.41 0.38 -11.89
C LEU A 337 14.60 -0.58 -11.72
N PRO A 338 14.61 -1.80 -12.33
CA PRO A 338 15.78 -2.67 -12.26
C PRO A 338 17.03 -2.04 -12.88
N LEU A 339 16.86 -1.21 -13.92
CA LEU A 339 17.97 -0.52 -14.60
C LEU A 339 18.60 0.56 -13.73
N THR A 340 17.80 1.25 -12.93
CA THR A 340 18.30 2.19 -11.93
C THR A 340 19.19 1.49 -10.89
N PHE A 341 18.75 0.35 -10.38
CA PHE A 341 19.55 -0.46 -9.45
C PHE A 341 20.81 -1.05 -10.11
N LEU A 342 20.71 -1.49 -11.36
CA LEU A 342 21.86 -1.92 -12.16
C LEU A 342 22.92 -0.81 -12.24
N GLY A 343 22.47 0.42 -12.53
CA GLY A 343 23.36 1.58 -12.58
C GLY A 343 24.05 1.87 -11.26
N GLN A 344 23.35 1.75 -10.14
CA GLN A 344 23.92 1.90 -8.80
C GLN A 344 24.98 0.83 -8.48
N ALA A 345 24.71 -0.42 -8.86
CA ALA A 345 25.63 -1.53 -8.59
C ALA A 345 26.83 -1.56 -9.55
N CYS A 346 26.73 -0.92 -10.71
CA CYS A 346 27.74 -0.96 -11.79
C CYS A 346 29.16 -0.58 -11.32
N GLU A 347 29.27 0.41 -10.43
CA GLU A 347 30.57 0.90 -9.97
C GLU A 347 31.35 -0.15 -9.17
N GLY A 348 30.66 -1.03 -8.43
CA GLY A 348 31.25 -2.11 -7.63
C GLY A 348 31.36 -3.46 -8.33
N ALA A 349 30.72 -3.62 -9.50
CA ALA A 349 30.64 -4.88 -10.21
C ALA A 349 31.93 -5.24 -10.98
N SER A 350 32.09 -6.51 -11.34
CA SER A 350 33.15 -6.97 -12.24
C SER A 350 33.05 -6.29 -13.61
N PRO A 351 34.17 -6.20 -14.37
CA PRO A 351 34.16 -5.55 -15.69
C PRO A 351 33.14 -6.13 -16.68
N GLU A 352 32.95 -7.44 -16.64
CA GLU A 352 32.01 -8.17 -17.49
C GLU A 352 30.56 -7.78 -17.19
N LEU A 353 30.20 -7.73 -15.91
CA LEU A 353 28.84 -7.37 -15.47
C LEU A 353 28.59 -5.85 -15.62
N ALA A 354 29.59 -5.02 -15.42
CA ALA A 354 29.50 -3.60 -15.72
C ALA A 354 29.25 -3.35 -17.23
N ALA A 355 29.88 -4.12 -18.12
CA ALA A 355 29.63 -4.06 -19.55
C ALA A 355 28.23 -4.51 -19.93
N GLN A 356 27.70 -5.57 -19.31
CA GLN A 356 26.31 -6.00 -19.51
C GLN A 356 25.31 -4.95 -19.02
N THR A 357 25.55 -4.36 -17.84
CA THR A 357 24.74 -3.26 -17.28
C THR A 357 24.69 -2.08 -18.25
N ARG A 358 25.86 -1.63 -18.72
CA ARG A 358 25.96 -0.54 -19.73
C ARG A 358 25.13 -0.84 -20.97
N SER A 359 25.30 -2.03 -21.56
CA SER A 359 24.56 -2.44 -22.76
C SER A 359 23.05 -2.45 -22.51
N ARG A 360 22.60 -2.90 -21.34
CA ARG A 360 21.20 -2.95 -20.99
C ARG A 360 20.59 -1.55 -20.83
N ILE A 361 21.25 -0.64 -20.10
CA ILE A 361 20.81 0.75 -19.93
C ILE A 361 20.82 1.48 -21.28
N GLN A 362 21.87 1.31 -22.10
CA GLN A 362 21.97 1.90 -23.43
C GLN A 362 20.82 1.47 -24.34
N SER A 363 20.50 0.18 -24.36
CA SER A 363 19.37 -0.37 -25.13
C SER A 363 18.04 0.26 -24.71
N PHE A 364 17.80 0.44 -23.40
CA PHE A 364 16.59 1.07 -22.91
C PHE A 364 16.50 2.55 -23.32
N ILE A 365 17.57 3.32 -23.10
CA ILE A 365 17.63 4.76 -23.44
C ILE A 365 17.42 5.00 -24.93
N THR A 366 17.86 4.10 -25.80
CA THR A 366 17.63 4.21 -27.26
C THR A 366 16.13 4.27 -27.61
N HIS A 367 15.29 3.66 -26.79
CA HIS A 367 13.83 3.66 -26.97
C HIS A 367 13.11 4.71 -26.11
N ASP A 368 13.63 5.01 -24.92
CA ASP A 368 13.05 6.00 -23.99
C ASP A 368 14.15 6.78 -23.25
N ASP A 369 14.52 7.94 -23.80
CA ASP A 369 15.58 8.82 -23.31
C ASP A 369 15.05 9.88 -22.29
N ARG A 370 13.94 9.60 -21.59
CA ARG A 370 13.34 10.57 -20.65
C ARG A 370 13.80 10.44 -19.21
N SER A 371 14.62 9.44 -18.86
CA SER A 371 15.13 9.26 -17.52
C SER A 371 16.46 9.97 -17.31
N ALA A 372 16.45 10.98 -16.43
CA ALA A 372 17.67 11.63 -15.96
C ALA A 372 18.61 10.66 -15.24
N GLU A 373 18.04 9.77 -14.41
CA GLU A 373 18.78 8.79 -13.63
C GLU A 373 19.50 7.77 -14.52
N LEU A 374 18.82 7.23 -15.54
CA LEU A 374 19.44 6.25 -16.44
C LEU A 374 20.54 6.87 -17.30
N ASN A 375 20.39 8.12 -17.74
CA ASN A 375 21.47 8.85 -18.42
C ASN A 375 22.66 9.07 -17.47
N TYR A 376 22.43 9.44 -16.23
CA TYR A 376 23.48 9.56 -15.21
C TYR A 376 24.21 8.23 -14.97
N TYR A 377 23.47 7.14 -14.74
CA TYR A 377 24.07 5.84 -14.49
C TYR A 377 24.81 5.27 -15.72
N LEU A 378 24.31 5.54 -16.93
CA LEU A 378 25.05 5.18 -18.13
C LEU A 378 26.41 5.89 -18.17
N ALA A 379 26.44 7.21 -17.87
CA ALA A 379 27.69 7.94 -17.79
C ALA A 379 28.65 7.36 -16.73
N VAL A 380 28.15 6.99 -15.56
CA VAL A 380 28.95 6.34 -14.49
C VAL A 380 29.54 5.01 -14.95
N CYS A 381 28.73 4.16 -15.59
CA CYS A 381 29.20 2.87 -16.13
C CYS A 381 30.21 3.03 -17.28
N LEU A 382 30.02 4.02 -18.14
CA LEU A 382 30.98 4.38 -19.20
C LEU A 382 32.30 4.86 -18.60
N TRP A 383 32.26 5.70 -17.56
CA TRP A 383 33.44 6.21 -16.88
C TRP A 383 34.28 5.07 -16.31
N LYS A 384 33.66 4.13 -15.61
CA LYS A 384 34.37 2.95 -15.11
C LYS A 384 35.02 2.15 -16.23
N GLY A 385 34.34 1.93 -17.34
CA GLY A 385 34.89 1.27 -18.51
C GLY A 385 36.09 2.03 -19.10
N ASN A 386 36.06 3.38 -19.12
CA ASN A 386 37.15 4.22 -19.62
C ASN A 386 38.42 4.13 -18.74
N GLN A 387 38.26 4.05 -17.40
CA GLN A 387 39.39 3.87 -16.50
C GLN A 387 40.15 2.55 -16.70
N ILE A 388 39.45 1.52 -17.23
CA ILE A 388 40.06 0.19 -17.50
C ILE A 388 40.68 0.17 -18.91
N GLU A 389 40.03 0.75 -19.94
CA GLU A 389 40.38 0.57 -21.34
C GLU A 389 41.10 1.81 -21.96
N SER A 390 41.15 2.95 -21.28
CA SER A 390 41.78 4.21 -21.71
C SER A 390 41.40 4.65 -23.16
N LYS A 391 40.14 4.54 -23.53
CA LYS A 391 39.63 4.91 -24.87
C LYS A 391 39.26 6.40 -24.97
N SER A 392 39.97 7.14 -25.79
CA SER A 392 39.79 8.60 -25.96
C SER A 392 38.41 9.05 -26.46
N GLY A 393 37.57 8.17 -26.98
CA GLY A 393 36.23 8.46 -27.47
C GLY A 393 35.14 8.48 -26.39
N LEU A 394 35.35 7.81 -25.27
CA LEU A 394 34.32 7.63 -24.21
C LEU A 394 34.09 8.93 -23.42
N THR A 395 35.06 9.82 -23.32
CA THR A 395 34.95 11.08 -22.57
C THR A 395 33.81 11.96 -23.09
N ASN A 396 33.67 12.08 -24.42
CA ASN A 396 32.58 12.86 -25.02
C ASN A 396 31.20 12.20 -24.81
N GLU A 397 31.16 10.89 -24.84
CA GLU A 397 29.93 10.14 -24.58
C GLU A 397 29.47 10.29 -23.12
N ILE A 398 30.39 10.19 -22.18
CA ILE A 398 30.14 10.43 -20.74
C ILE A 398 29.59 11.86 -20.54
N GLU A 399 30.25 12.86 -21.11
CA GLU A 399 29.80 14.26 -21.03
C GLU A 399 28.40 14.44 -21.60
N THR A 400 28.12 13.84 -22.75
CA THR A 400 26.81 13.91 -23.41
C THR A 400 25.70 13.38 -22.50
N HIS A 401 25.89 12.22 -21.88
CA HIS A 401 24.90 11.63 -20.98
C HIS A 401 24.75 12.40 -19.67
N LEU A 402 25.83 12.93 -19.08
CA LEU A 402 25.74 13.80 -17.90
C LEU A 402 24.95 15.08 -18.20
N ARG A 403 25.24 15.74 -19.32
CA ARG A 403 24.50 16.93 -19.77
C ARG A 403 23.05 16.62 -20.09
N ARG A 404 22.77 15.46 -20.70
CA ARG A 404 21.42 15.00 -20.93
C ARG A 404 20.64 14.79 -19.64
N ALA A 405 21.24 14.18 -18.63
CA ALA A 405 20.66 14.02 -17.30
C ALA A 405 20.30 15.39 -16.68
N LEU A 406 21.16 16.40 -16.83
CA LEU A 406 20.94 17.76 -16.33
C LEU A 406 19.89 18.54 -17.12
N VAL A 407 19.71 18.26 -18.40
CA VAL A 407 18.59 18.81 -19.22
C VAL A 407 17.26 18.26 -18.73
N LEU A 408 17.21 16.97 -18.44
CA LEU A 408 15.99 16.28 -17.94
C LEU A 408 15.69 16.65 -16.49
N ASN A 409 16.69 16.75 -15.64
CA ASN A 409 16.58 17.18 -14.25
C ASN A 409 17.64 18.22 -13.89
N PRO A 410 17.35 19.54 -14.00
CA PRO A 410 18.28 20.61 -13.69
C PRO A 410 18.73 20.69 -12.22
N ASN A 411 18.09 19.92 -11.33
CA ASN A 411 18.42 19.83 -9.92
C ASN A 411 19.05 18.47 -9.53
N TYR A 412 19.72 17.81 -10.49
CA TYR A 412 20.39 16.54 -10.23
C TYR A 412 21.83 16.76 -9.73
N ALA A 413 21.99 16.83 -8.41
CA ALA A 413 23.27 17.18 -7.78
C ALA A 413 24.42 16.21 -8.14
N ASP A 414 24.14 14.89 -8.16
CA ASP A 414 25.14 13.87 -8.50
C ASP A 414 25.65 14.02 -9.94
N ALA A 415 24.78 14.42 -10.88
CA ALA A 415 25.19 14.67 -12.25
C ALA A 415 26.10 15.88 -12.36
N TYR A 416 25.86 16.96 -11.60
CA TYR A 416 26.80 18.09 -11.51
C TYR A 416 28.12 17.68 -10.88
N PHE A 417 28.09 16.88 -9.82
CA PHE A 417 29.29 16.38 -9.16
C PHE A 417 30.16 15.56 -10.13
N GLN A 418 29.56 14.63 -10.87
CA GLN A 418 30.30 13.84 -11.84
C GLN A 418 30.77 14.64 -13.06
N LEU A 419 30.00 15.63 -13.50
CA LEU A 419 30.44 16.54 -14.55
C LEU A 419 31.67 17.35 -14.06
N GLY A 420 31.64 17.85 -12.82
CA GLY A 420 32.81 18.53 -12.21
C GLY A 420 34.05 17.64 -12.13
N ASN A 421 33.86 16.34 -11.82
CA ASN A 421 34.97 15.39 -11.86
C ASN A 421 35.54 15.24 -13.28
N LEU A 422 34.67 15.13 -14.30
CA LEU A 422 35.07 15.03 -15.68
C LEU A 422 35.83 16.27 -16.16
N GLU A 423 35.33 17.48 -15.87
CA GLU A 423 35.98 18.74 -16.21
C GLU A 423 37.34 18.87 -15.50
N THR A 424 37.46 18.36 -14.26
CA THR A 424 38.76 18.32 -13.51
C THR A 424 39.77 17.42 -14.21
N GLU A 425 39.38 16.26 -14.71
CA GLU A 425 40.26 15.35 -15.48
C GLU A 425 40.71 15.99 -16.80
N GLN A 426 39.86 16.83 -17.39
CA GLN A 426 40.18 17.59 -18.59
C GLN A 426 40.96 18.87 -18.30
N HIS A 427 41.38 19.12 -17.05
CA HIS A 427 42.07 20.32 -16.60
C HIS A 427 41.28 21.63 -16.73
N LYS A 428 39.95 21.54 -16.91
CA LYS A 428 39.01 22.68 -16.98
C LYS A 428 38.55 23.04 -15.56
N TYR A 429 39.43 23.61 -14.78
CA TYR A 429 39.20 23.79 -13.35
C TYR A 429 38.11 24.80 -13.02
N ASP A 430 37.94 25.86 -13.82
CA ASP A 430 36.91 26.88 -13.57
C ASP A 430 35.51 26.29 -13.81
N GLU A 431 35.33 25.50 -14.87
CA GLU A 431 34.07 24.78 -15.17
C GLU A 431 33.77 23.75 -14.08
N ALA A 432 34.77 23.01 -13.62
CA ALA A 432 34.64 22.06 -12.52
C ALA A 432 34.16 22.74 -11.22
N ILE A 433 34.74 23.90 -10.87
CA ILE A 433 34.39 24.71 -9.71
C ILE A 433 32.90 25.11 -9.77
N GLU A 434 32.43 25.57 -10.93
CA GLU A 434 31.01 25.94 -11.09
C GLU A 434 30.07 24.71 -10.97
N CYS A 435 30.44 23.55 -11.50
CA CYS A 435 29.69 22.30 -11.35
C CYS A 435 29.59 21.88 -9.86
N TYR A 436 30.70 21.89 -9.13
CA TYR A 436 30.69 21.53 -7.70
C TYR A 436 29.88 22.53 -6.85
N LYS A 437 29.99 23.84 -7.11
CA LYS A 437 29.15 24.85 -6.44
C LYS A 437 27.68 24.66 -6.74
N ARG A 438 27.36 24.27 -7.98
CA ARG A 438 25.96 23.99 -8.35
C ARG A 438 25.41 22.77 -7.59
N ALA A 439 26.20 21.68 -7.46
CA ALA A 439 25.86 20.53 -6.67
C ALA A 439 25.58 20.90 -5.21
N LEU A 440 26.46 21.68 -4.57
CA LEU A 440 26.27 22.17 -3.20
C LEU A 440 25.02 23.05 -3.05
N LYS A 441 24.75 23.94 -4.03
CA LYS A 441 23.56 24.80 -4.00
C LYS A 441 22.24 24.04 -4.06
N ILE A 442 22.24 22.85 -4.67
CA ILE A 442 21.05 21.97 -4.80
C ILE A 442 20.78 21.21 -3.48
N GLY A 443 21.71 21.24 -2.53
CA GLY A 443 21.55 20.60 -1.22
C GLY A 443 22.37 19.33 -1.05
N ALA A 444 23.29 19.03 -1.96
CA ALA A 444 24.25 17.95 -1.80
C ALA A 444 25.44 18.39 -0.93
N ASP A 445 25.20 18.68 0.36
CA ASP A 445 26.25 19.07 1.30
C ASP A 445 27.02 17.82 1.78
N SER A 446 27.96 17.34 0.96
CA SER A 446 28.75 16.15 1.23
C SER A 446 30.22 16.47 1.31
N ALA A 447 30.91 15.77 2.22
CA ALA A 447 32.38 15.91 2.42
C ALA A 447 33.13 15.73 1.09
N ASN A 448 32.73 14.81 0.24
CA ASN A 448 33.36 14.53 -1.05
C ASN A 448 33.32 15.72 -2.01
N ILE A 449 32.21 16.45 -2.07
CA ILE A 449 32.05 17.60 -2.97
C ILE A 449 32.99 18.72 -2.49
N HIS A 450 33.03 19.01 -1.19
CA HIS A 450 33.97 20.01 -0.62
C HIS A 450 35.44 19.66 -0.88
N TYR A 451 35.78 18.37 -0.76
CA TYR A 451 37.14 17.91 -1.08
C TYR A 451 37.49 18.14 -2.56
N ARG A 452 36.61 17.76 -3.49
CA ARG A 452 36.82 17.94 -4.93
C ARG A 452 36.87 19.42 -5.32
N LEU A 453 35.95 20.22 -4.76
CA LEU A 453 35.95 21.68 -4.96
C LEU A 453 37.26 22.31 -4.45
N GLY A 454 37.73 21.90 -3.27
CA GLY A 454 39.03 22.36 -2.73
C GLY A 454 40.19 22.00 -3.65
N GLN A 455 40.22 20.77 -4.21
CA GLN A 455 41.25 20.38 -5.18
C GLN A 455 41.20 21.23 -6.46
N ALA A 456 39.98 21.44 -7.03
CA ALA A 456 39.84 22.26 -8.22
C ALA A 456 40.26 23.72 -7.99
N LEU A 457 39.87 24.31 -6.86
CA LEU A 457 40.30 25.66 -6.46
C LEU A 457 41.80 25.77 -6.29
N ALA A 458 42.47 24.79 -5.67
CA ALA A 458 43.92 24.77 -5.54
C ALA A 458 44.63 24.72 -6.90
N ARG A 459 44.10 23.93 -7.84
CA ARG A 459 44.62 23.81 -9.21
C ARG A 459 44.37 25.07 -10.05
N ALA A 460 43.27 25.79 -9.81
CA ALA A 460 42.96 27.09 -10.39
C ALA A 460 43.73 28.24 -9.73
N GLY A 461 44.67 27.98 -8.78
CA GLY A 461 45.46 29.00 -8.10
C GLY A 461 44.76 29.69 -6.92
N ASN A 462 43.56 29.32 -6.53
CA ASN A 462 42.78 29.93 -5.45
C ASN A 462 43.02 29.25 -4.11
N SER A 463 44.24 29.29 -3.62
CA SER A 463 44.68 28.56 -2.42
C SER A 463 43.98 28.98 -1.13
N ALA A 464 43.47 30.21 -1.03
CA ALA A 464 42.75 30.67 0.15
C ALA A 464 41.37 29.94 0.28
N ARG A 465 40.57 29.99 -0.75
CA ARG A 465 39.27 29.26 -0.80
C ARG A 465 39.42 27.76 -0.74
N ALA A 466 40.48 27.21 -1.34
CA ALA A 466 40.78 25.78 -1.25
C ALA A 466 40.93 25.32 0.21
N ARG A 467 41.62 26.12 1.05
CA ARG A 467 41.77 25.82 2.48
C ARG A 467 40.45 25.85 3.25
N GLU A 468 39.55 26.77 2.90
CA GLU A 468 38.22 26.84 3.50
C GLU A 468 37.40 25.56 3.18
N GLU A 469 37.42 25.14 1.93
CA GLU A 469 36.70 23.91 1.48
C GLU A 469 37.30 22.65 2.15
N PHE A 470 38.61 22.54 2.29
CA PHE A 470 39.21 21.41 3.00
C PHE A 470 38.89 21.42 4.51
N ALA A 471 38.74 22.57 5.14
CA ALA A 471 38.30 22.65 6.53
C ALA A 471 36.85 22.19 6.70
N ILE A 472 35.98 22.52 5.76
CA ILE A 472 34.59 22.02 5.73
C ILE A 472 34.59 20.51 5.54
N PHE A 473 35.37 19.98 4.59
CA PHE A 473 35.53 18.55 4.35
C PHE A 473 35.90 17.80 5.63
N GLU A 474 36.94 18.25 6.38
CA GLU A 474 37.35 17.54 7.59
C GLU A 474 36.27 17.53 8.68
N ARG A 475 35.51 18.63 8.81
CA ARG A 475 34.40 18.71 9.75
C ARG A 475 33.26 17.72 9.37
N LEU A 476 32.85 17.74 8.10
CA LEU A 476 31.75 16.87 7.62
C LEU A 476 32.13 15.38 7.69
N ARG A 477 33.35 15.03 7.28
CA ARG A 477 33.88 13.66 7.36
C ARG A 477 33.82 13.08 8.78
N LYS A 478 34.12 13.89 9.79
CA LYS A 478 34.00 13.46 11.19
C LYS A 478 32.55 13.19 11.57
N THR A 479 31.63 14.10 11.21
CA THR A 479 30.19 13.94 11.50
C THR A 479 29.59 12.71 10.81
N GLU A 480 29.91 12.49 9.54
CA GLU A 480 29.47 11.33 8.76
C GLU A 480 30.00 10.02 9.38
N SER A 481 31.25 9.97 9.79
CA SER A 481 31.83 8.79 10.46
C SER A 481 31.13 8.48 11.79
N ASP A 482 30.83 9.49 12.59
CA ASP A 482 30.13 9.30 13.88
C ASP A 482 28.70 8.81 13.66
N ALA A 483 27.98 9.31 12.65
CA ALA A 483 26.65 8.87 12.29
C ALA A 483 26.64 7.42 11.79
N THR A 484 27.57 7.05 10.91
CA THR A 484 27.71 5.69 10.38
C THR A 484 28.01 4.68 11.50
N ASN A 485 28.88 5.01 12.43
CA ASN A 485 29.19 4.15 13.58
C ASN A 485 27.98 3.92 14.48
N LYS A 486 27.17 4.97 14.71
CA LYS A 486 25.92 4.86 15.48
C LYS A 486 24.90 3.94 14.80
N GLU A 487 24.72 4.10 13.49
CA GLU A 487 23.82 3.28 12.68
C GLU A 487 24.25 1.81 12.66
N GLN A 488 25.54 1.53 12.47
CA GLN A 488 26.07 0.16 12.50
C GLN A 488 25.85 -0.51 13.86
N ASN A 489 26.01 0.22 14.95
CA ASN A 489 25.75 -0.31 16.28
C ASN A 489 24.27 -0.67 16.47
N GLN A 490 23.35 0.15 15.97
CA GLN A 490 21.91 -0.13 16.03
C GLN A 490 21.56 -1.38 15.24
N ILE A 491 22.09 -1.53 14.02
CA ILE A 491 21.89 -2.71 13.17
C ILE A 491 22.43 -3.97 13.86
N GLN A 492 23.64 -3.91 14.42
CA GLN A 492 24.23 -5.05 15.13
C GLN A 492 23.38 -5.47 16.34
N GLN A 493 22.87 -4.49 17.09
CA GLN A 493 21.99 -4.76 18.22
C GLN A 493 20.67 -5.42 17.77
N PHE A 494 20.07 -4.95 16.68
CA PHE A 494 18.87 -5.54 16.10
C PHE A 494 19.10 -7.00 15.68
N VAL A 495 20.16 -7.27 14.90
CA VAL A 495 20.54 -8.62 14.46
C VAL A 495 20.82 -9.56 15.65
N TYR A 496 21.50 -9.06 16.67
CA TYR A 496 21.78 -9.84 17.88
C TYR A 496 20.49 -10.23 18.62
N THR A 497 19.55 -9.31 18.72
CA THR A 497 18.27 -9.55 19.39
C THR A 497 17.41 -10.55 18.60
N MET A 498 17.37 -10.44 17.29
CA MET A 498 16.69 -11.44 16.42
C MET A 498 17.23 -12.86 16.65
N ARG A 499 18.56 -13.04 16.58
CA ARG A 499 19.18 -14.37 16.78
C ARG A 499 18.91 -14.94 18.17
N LYS A 500 18.77 -14.09 19.18
CA LYS A 500 18.47 -14.54 20.55
C LYS A 500 17.01 -14.96 20.70
N SER A 501 16.07 -14.34 19.98
CA SER A 501 14.67 -14.77 19.92
C SER A 501 14.53 -16.14 19.26
N ASP A 502 15.25 -16.39 18.17
CA ASP A 502 15.26 -17.68 17.47
C ASP A 502 15.83 -18.82 18.32
N ALA A 503 16.85 -18.55 19.15
CA ALA A 503 17.47 -19.53 20.03
C ALA A 503 16.60 -19.92 21.25
N ASN A 504 15.59 -19.12 21.59
CA ASN A 504 14.68 -19.33 22.71
C ASN A 504 13.29 -19.87 22.30
N GLN A 505 13.07 -20.18 21.03
CA GLN A 505 11.88 -20.92 20.59
C GLN A 505 12.13 -22.41 20.75
N PRO A 506 11.25 -23.18 21.42
CA PRO A 506 11.43 -24.61 21.71
C PRO A 506 11.33 -25.47 20.47
#